data_605fef839d8f01dc332da9bbaaf5de6c
#
_entry.id   605fef839d8f01dc332da9bbaaf5de6c
#
_cell.length_a   1.000
_cell.length_b   1.000
_cell.length_c   1.000
_cell.angle_alpha   90.00
_cell.angle_beta   90.00
_cell.angle_gamma   90.00
#
_symmetry.space_group_name_H-M   'P 1'
#
loop_
_entity.id
_entity.type
_entity.pdbx_description
1 polymer ?
#
loop_
_entity_poly.entity_id
_entity_poly.type
_entity_poly.pdbx_seq_one_letter_code
_entity_poly.pdbx_strand_id
1 'polypeptide(L)'
;MDRRTFSRSAAGLAGALALAGAGLPGRARAANGGPAEGIDFHTLARPVSVPANGKIEVIEFFWYGCPHCYAFEPIIGPWIAMLPVDVHFRRVPVGFDSLKETHQRVYYTWEALGLVEQMHQKTFARFHAQHRPIDNEHDMLDFARENGLDVAKVGQAWNSFGVQTRCREAKRLEDDYGIERMPEMAIAGRFTAVARAGAGPGSALVTTDWLVNRIRYGG
;
A
#
# COMPACT_ATOMS: atom_id res chain seq x y z
N MET A 1 15.19 45.43 63.48
CA MET A 1 16.44 46.18 63.70
C MET A 1 17.22 46.04 62.43
N ASP A 2 17.24 47.04 61.82
CA ASP A 2 18.00 48.15 61.26
C ASP A 2 18.51 47.85 59.89
N ARG A 3 18.02 48.56 58.90
CA ARG A 3 18.31 49.90 58.33
C ARG A 3 19.73 50.01 57.76
N ARG A 4 19.87 50.23 56.51
CA ARG A 4 20.19 51.45 55.76
C ARG A 4 21.02 51.11 54.53
N THR A 5 20.56 51.43 53.39
CA THR A 5 20.64 52.64 52.53
C THR A 5 22.01 52.95 51.90
N PHE A 6 21.89 53.37 50.63
CA PHE A 6 22.81 54.26 49.85
C PHE A 6 23.92 53.53 49.08
N SER A 7 24.25 53.78 47.89
CA SER A 7 24.12 54.99 47.05
C SER A 7 24.32 54.69 45.53
N ARG A 8 23.85 55.61 44.75
CA ARG A 8 23.99 55.82 43.29
C ARG A 8 25.45 55.92 42.85
N SER A 9 25.77 55.46 41.69
CA SER A 9 26.58 56.21 40.73
C SER A 9 26.37 55.69 39.30
N ALA A 10 25.98 56.55 38.41
CA ALA A 10 25.88 56.37 36.98
C ALA A 10 27.27 56.59 36.34
N ALA A 11 27.61 55.80 35.41
CA ALA A 11 28.52 56.18 34.31
C ALA A 11 28.25 55.24 33.11
N GLY A 12 27.83 55.81 32.04
CA GLY A 12 27.58 55.14 30.76
C GLY A 12 28.89 54.87 30.02
N LEU A 13 28.76 53.87 29.12
CA LEU A 13 29.62 53.81 27.92
C LEU A 13 28.89 52.96 26.87
N ALA A 14 28.74 53.56 25.74
CA ALA A 14 28.17 52.98 24.51
C ALA A 14 29.08 51.88 24.01
N GLY A 15 28.49 50.77 23.49
CA GLY A 15 29.25 49.68 22.90
C GLY A 15 28.38 48.77 22.06
N ALA A 16 28.32 49.07 20.77
CA ALA A 16 28.07 48.14 19.62
C ALA A 16 26.98 47.06 19.74
N LEU A 17 25.88 47.28 19.02
CA LEU A 17 24.95 46.24 18.54
C LEU A 17 25.69 45.30 17.59
N ALA A 18 25.97 44.08 18.01
CA ALA A 18 26.18 42.97 17.12
C ALA A 18 24.83 42.26 16.93
N LEU A 19 24.14 42.49 15.83
CA LEU A 19 23.03 41.69 15.37
C LEU A 19 23.52 40.29 15.00
N ALA A 20 23.58 39.37 15.97
CA ALA A 20 23.63 37.96 15.70
C ALA A 20 22.25 37.55 15.17
N GLY A 21 22.10 37.42 13.86
CA GLY A 21 20.95 36.84 13.20
C GLY A 21 20.80 35.39 13.68
N ALA A 22 20.00 35.17 14.73
CA ALA A 22 19.48 33.85 15.06
C ALA A 22 18.55 33.44 13.91
N GLY A 23 19.08 32.66 12.97
CA GLY A 23 18.28 31.97 11.98
C GLY A 23 17.26 31.12 12.71
N LEU A 24 16.01 31.58 12.72
CA LEU A 24 14.87 30.77 13.16
C LEU A 24 14.90 29.48 12.33
N PRO A 25 14.82 28.29 12.98
CA PRO A 25 14.62 27.06 12.23
C PRO A 25 13.38 27.26 11.38
N GLY A 26 13.53 27.21 10.06
CA GLY A 26 12.44 27.31 9.13
C GLY A 26 11.37 26.32 9.57
N ARG A 27 10.25 26.83 10.08
CA ARG A 27 9.03 26.07 10.22
C ARG A 27 8.76 25.52 8.82
N ALA A 28 8.99 24.22 8.65
CA ALA A 28 8.48 23.50 7.50
C ALA A 28 6.98 23.84 7.44
N ARG A 29 6.64 24.69 6.50
CA ARG A 29 5.26 25.10 6.25
C ARG A 29 4.57 23.82 5.83
N ALA A 30 3.70 23.27 6.67
CA ALA A 30 2.76 22.23 6.28
C ALA A 30 1.99 22.81 5.08
N ALA A 31 2.43 22.45 3.89
CA ALA A 31 1.76 22.82 2.66
C ALA A 31 0.42 22.08 2.67
N ASN A 32 -0.66 22.85 2.68
CA ASN A 32 -2.03 22.45 2.35
C ASN A 32 -2.35 20.98 2.68
N GLY A 33 -2.86 20.70 3.85
CA GLY A 33 -3.49 19.49 4.43
C GLY A 33 -3.63 18.16 3.67
N GLY A 34 -2.89 17.91 2.59
CA GLY A 34 -2.91 16.71 1.79
C GLY A 34 -1.82 15.71 2.16
N PRO A 35 -1.83 14.52 1.52
CA PRO A 35 -0.79 13.50 1.69
C PRO A 35 0.61 14.04 1.39
N ALA A 36 1.59 13.62 2.19
CA ALA A 36 2.97 14.07 2.12
C ALA A 36 3.87 13.02 1.44
N GLU A 37 4.67 13.45 0.46
CA GLU A 37 5.67 12.59 -0.19
C GLU A 37 6.75 12.18 0.83
N GLY A 38 7.19 10.94 0.73
CA GLY A 38 8.13 10.33 1.67
C GLY A 38 7.50 9.82 2.97
N ILE A 39 6.20 10.10 3.20
CA ILE A 39 5.44 9.66 4.39
C ILE A 39 4.23 8.83 3.96
N ASP A 40 3.35 9.39 3.15
CA ASP A 40 2.09 8.76 2.71
C ASP A 40 2.22 8.10 1.34
N PHE A 41 3.08 8.65 0.49
CA PHE A 41 3.36 8.13 -0.84
C PHE A 41 4.81 8.39 -1.27
N HIS A 42 5.24 7.66 -2.29
CA HIS A 42 6.51 7.86 -2.98
C HIS A 42 6.28 8.01 -4.48
N THR A 43 7.00 8.93 -5.10
CA THR A 43 7.09 9.02 -6.56
C THR A 43 8.17 8.05 -7.05
N LEU A 44 7.83 7.20 -8.01
CA LEU A 44 8.80 6.28 -8.59
C LEU A 44 9.88 7.04 -9.36
N ALA A 45 11.14 6.67 -9.17
CA ALA A 45 12.26 7.24 -9.91
C ALA A 45 12.16 6.98 -11.43
N ARG A 46 11.53 5.86 -11.80
CA ARG A 46 11.21 5.49 -13.18
C ARG A 46 9.76 5.04 -13.26
N PRO A 47 8.95 5.65 -14.13
CA PRO A 47 7.59 5.21 -14.33
C PRO A 47 7.51 3.75 -14.82
N VAL A 48 6.60 2.98 -14.26
CA VAL A 48 6.25 1.64 -14.72
C VAL A 48 5.23 1.75 -15.86
N SER A 49 5.43 0.98 -16.92
CA SER A 49 4.47 0.96 -18.04
C SER A 49 3.14 0.35 -17.58
N VAL A 50 2.06 1.10 -17.81
CA VAL A 50 0.69 0.66 -17.53
C VAL A 50 -0.09 0.49 -18.82
N PRO A 51 -1.16 -0.35 -18.85
CA PRO A 51 -1.98 -0.53 -20.04
C PRO A 51 -2.58 0.80 -20.53
N ALA A 52 -2.41 1.09 -21.82
CA ALA A 52 -2.92 2.30 -22.46
C ALA A 52 -4.43 2.15 -22.80
N ASN A 53 -5.27 1.97 -21.77
CA ASN A 53 -6.71 1.79 -21.92
C ASN A 53 -7.54 3.06 -21.60
N GLY A 54 -6.86 4.20 -21.44
CA GLY A 54 -7.49 5.48 -21.06
C GLY A 54 -7.96 5.56 -19.61
N LYS A 55 -7.64 4.57 -18.77
CA LYS A 55 -8.00 4.54 -17.36
C LYS A 55 -6.77 4.76 -16.47
N ILE A 56 -7.01 5.31 -15.29
CA ILE A 56 -5.99 5.40 -14.23
C ILE A 56 -5.90 4.03 -13.57
N GLU A 57 -4.77 3.34 -13.77
CA GLU A 57 -4.55 2.04 -13.11
C GLU A 57 -4.24 2.24 -11.63
N VAL A 58 -4.89 1.44 -10.78
CA VAL A 58 -4.60 1.32 -9.35
C VAL A 58 -4.39 -0.15 -9.02
N ILE A 59 -3.26 -0.46 -8.40
CA ILE A 59 -2.88 -1.82 -7.99
C ILE A 59 -2.82 -1.88 -6.47
N GLU A 60 -3.39 -2.93 -5.89
CA GLU A 60 -3.09 -3.34 -4.52
C GLU A 60 -2.06 -4.47 -4.57
N PHE A 61 -0.88 -4.26 -4.00
CA PHE A 61 0.06 -5.33 -3.70
C PHE A 61 -0.26 -5.92 -2.32
N PHE A 62 -0.50 -7.22 -2.28
CA PHE A 62 -0.96 -7.90 -1.08
C PHE A 62 -0.35 -9.30 -0.92
N TRP A 63 -0.55 -9.91 0.25
CA TRP A 63 -0.22 -11.30 0.52
C TRP A 63 -1.28 -11.94 1.41
N TYR A 64 -1.75 -13.13 1.05
CA TYR A 64 -2.76 -13.84 1.85
C TYR A 64 -2.33 -14.13 3.29
N GLY A 65 -1.03 -14.34 3.54
CA GLY A 65 -0.51 -14.56 4.89
C GLY A 65 -0.30 -13.28 5.71
N CYS A 66 -0.53 -12.09 5.14
CA CYS A 66 -0.31 -10.81 5.82
C CYS A 66 -1.53 -10.40 6.66
N PRO A 67 -1.40 -10.30 8.02
CA PRO A 67 -2.51 -9.89 8.88
C PRO A 67 -2.97 -8.44 8.60
N HIS A 68 -2.07 -7.57 8.14
CA HIS A 68 -2.43 -6.20 7.76
C HIS A 68 -3.28 -6.16 6.48
N CYS A 69 -2.99 -7.03 5.50
CA CYS A 69 -3.83 -7.18 4.30
C CYS A 69 -5.21 -7.73 4.68
N TYR A 70 -5.27 -8.74 5.56
CA TYR A 70 -6.55 -9.26 6.06
C TYR A 70 -7.38 -8.19 6.77
N ALA A 71 -6.74 -7.37 7.62
CA ALA A 71 -7.41 -6.25 8.29
C ALA A 71 -7.83 -5.12 7.32
N PHE A 72 -7.22 -5.05 6.16
CA PHE A 72 -7.51 -4.06 5.12
C PHE A 72 -8.73 -4.43 4.27
N GLU A 73 -9.03 -5.73 4.10
CA GLU A 73 -10.12 -6.22 3.24
C GLU A 73 -11.50 -5.60 3.54
N PRO A 74 -11.97 -5.49 4.79
CA PRO A 74 -13.26 -4.86 5.08
C PRO A 74 -13.31 -3.36 4.75
N ILE A 75 -12.15 -2.73 4.54
CA ILE A 75 -12.03 -1.30 4.22
C ILE A 75 -11.91 -1.10 2.71
N ILE A 76 -11.07 -1.89 2.03
CA ILE A 76 -10.83 -1.76 0.59
C ILE A 76 -12.03 -2.26 -0.24
N GLY A 77 -12.75 -3.29 0.21
CA GLY A 77 -13.89 -3.83 -0.53
C GLY A 77 -14.96 -2.78 -0.85
N PRO A 78 -15.52 -2.05 0.14
CA PRO A 78 -16.44 -0.94 -0.10
C PRO A 78 -15.84 0.17 -0.96
N TRP A 79 -14.55 0.48 -0.81
CA TRP A 79 -13.87 1.49 -1.62
C TRP A 79 -13.82 1.08 -3.10
N ILE A 80 -13.49 -0.20 -3.40
CA ILE A 80 -13.49 -0.72 -4.78
C ILE A 80 -14.87 -0.57 -5.42
N ALA A 81 -15.94 -0.85 -4.67
CA ALA A 81 -17.31 -0.74 -5.17
C ALA A 81 -17.74 0.69 -5.53
N MET A 82 -17.04 1.71 -5.01
CA MET A 82 -17.30 3.13 -5.26
C MET A 82 -16.33 3.76 -6.27
N LEU A 83 -15.42 2.98 -6.87
CA LEU A 83 -14.44 3.53 -7.82
C LEU A 83 -15.11 4.13 -9.05
N PRO A 84 -14.66 5.33 -9.49
CA PRO A 84 -15.11 5.93 -10.73
C PRO A 84 -14.77 5.05 -11.96
N VAL A 85 -15.55 5.20 -13.03
CA VAL A 85 -15.41 4.40 -14.26
C VAL A 85 -14.08 4.59 -14.99
N ASP A 86 -13.39 5.69 -14.73
CA ASP A 86 -12.07 6.04 -15.27
C ASP A 86 -10.91 5.46 -14.44
N VAL A 87 -11.19 4.73 -13.35
CA VAL A 87 -10.20 3.99 -12.57
C VAL A 87 -10.30 2.50 -12.89
N HIS A 88 -9.14 1.87 -13.11
CA HIS A 88 -9.01 0.43 -13.26
C HIS A 88 -8.24 -0.15 -12.08
N PHE A 89 -8.96 -0.81 -11.19
CA PHE A 89 -8.37 -1.47 -10.02
C PHE A 89 -8.06 -2.93 -10.30
N ARG A 90 -6.92 -3.42 -9.79
CA ARG A 90 -6.59 -4.83 -9.75
C ARG A 90 -5.71 -5.17 -8.54
N ARG A 91 -5.72 -6.43 -8.14
CA ARG A 91 -4.85 -6.97 -7.12
C ARG A 91 -3.64 -7.67 -7.73
N VAL A 92 -2.50 -7.56 -7.08
CA VAL A 92 -1.26 -8.28 -7.43
C VAL A 92 -0.70 -8.92 -6.15
N PRO A 93 -0.78 -10.24 -6.03
CA PRO A 93 -0.16 -10.93 -4.90
C PRO A 93 1.36 -10.88 -5.02
N VAL A 94 2.07 -10.59 -3.92
CA VAL A 94 3.55 -10.55 -3.90
C VAL A 94 4.18 -11.93 -3.78
N GLY A 95 5.39 -12.11 -4.34
CA GLY A 95 6.14 -13.36 -4.40
C GLY A 95 7.59 -13.22 -3.92
N PHE A 96 7.83 -12.59 -2.75
CA PHE A 96 9.18 -12.31 -2.23
C PHE A 96 10.03 -13.55 -1.95
N ASP A 97 9.39 -14.68 -1.66
CA ASP A 97 10.02 -15.97 -1.35
C ASP A 97 9.13 -17.11 -1.85
N SER A 98 9.63 -18.35 -1.76
CA SER A 98 8.93 -19.55 -2.25
C SER A 98 7.55 -19.77 -1.63
N LEU A 99 7.36 -19.42 -0.36
CA LEU A 99 6.06 -19.52 0.32
C LEU A 99 5.08 -18.48 -0.26
N LYS A 100 5.52 -17.24 -0.43
CA LYS A 100 4.69 -16.19 -1.04
C LYS A 100 4.41 -16.48 -2.51
N GLU A 101 5.35 -17.06 -3.25
CA GLU A 101 5.11 -17.54 -4.62
C GLU A 101 4.02 -18.62 -4.66
N THR A 102 3.95 -19.51 -3.67
CA THR A 102 2.85 -20.48 -3.54
C THR A 102 1.52 -19.76 -3.30
N HIS A 103 1.48 -18.79 -2.39
CA HIS A 103 0.28 -18.00 -2.11
C HIS A 103 -0.13 -17.11 -3.30
N GLN A 104 0.81 -16.61 -4.08
CA GLN A 104 0.61 -15.92 -5.34
C GLN A 104 -0.10 -16.83 -6.36
N ARG A 105 0.32 -18.10 -6.45
CA ARG A 105 -0.32 -19.12 -7.28
C ARG A 105 -1.77 -19.40 -6.85
N VAL A 106 -2.07 -19.38 -5.55
CA VAL A 106 -3.46 -19.49 -5.03
C VAL A 106 -4.34 -18.41 -5.68
N TYR A 107 -3.93 -17.16 -5.62
CA TYR A 107 -4.71 -16.04 -6.18
C TYR A 107 -4.92 -16.20 -7.70
N TYR A 108 -3.83 -16.48 -8.44
CA TYR A 108 -3.93 -16.62 -9.90
C TYR A 108 -4.68 -17.87 -10.35
N THR A 109 -4.76 -18.90 -9.51
CA THR A 109 -5.65 -20.02 -9.75
C THR A 109 -7.11 -19.60 -9.66
N TRP A 110 -7.47 -18.81 -8.66
CA TRP A 110 -8.82 -18.24 -8.56
C TRP A 110 -9.12 -17.28 -9.72
N GLU A 111 -8.16 -16.47 -10.12
CA GLU A 111 -8.31 -15.55 -11.27
C GLU A 111 -8.55 -16.33 -12.57
N ALA A 112 -7.76 -17.36 -12.84
CA ALA A 112 -7.89 -18.19 -14.04
C ALA A 112 -9.24 -18.92 -14.15
N LEU A 113 -9.86 -19.19 -12.99
CA LEU A 113 -11.18 -19.84 -12.90
C LEU A 113 -12.35 -18.84 -12.80
N GLY A 114 -12.09 -17.52 -12.74
CA GLY A 114 -13.11 -16.50 -12.51
C GLY A 114 -13.72 -16.54 -11.11
N LEU A 115 -13.00 -17.07 -10.12
CA LEU A 115 -13.48 -17.31 -8.77
C LEU A 115 -12.95 -16.32 -7.72
N VAL A 116 -12.25 -15.24 -8.13
CA VAL A 116 -11.66 -14.29 -7.18
C VAL A 116 -12.73 -13.73 -6.25
N GLU A 117 -13.84 -13.22 -6.75
CA GLU A 117 -14.91 -12.65 -5.93
C GLU A 117 -15.46 -13.64 -4.89
N GLN A 118 -15.62 -14.91 -5.29
CA GLN A 118 -16.14 -15.96 -4.41
C GLN A 118 -15.10 -16.42 -3.39
N MET A 119 -13.83 -16.50 -3.75
CA MET A 119 -12.82 -17.21 -2.99
C MET A 119 -11.84 -16.32 -2.23
N HIS A 120 -11.68 -15.05 -2.62
CA HIS A 120 -10.68 -14.15 -2.04
C HIS A 120 -10.83 -14.00 -0.52
N GLN A 121 -12.02 -13.62 -0.06
CA GLN A 121 -12.31 -13.47 1.37
C GLN A 121 -12.24 -14.81 2.14
N LYS A 122 -12.68 -15.89 1.52
CA LYS A 122 -12.58 -17.23 2.11
C LYS A 122 -11.13 -17.67 2.26
N THR A 123 -10.28 -17.30 1.30
CA THR A 123 -8.84 -17.58 1.35
C THR A 123 -8.21 -16.84 2.53
N PHE A 124 -8.45 -15.53 2.67
CA PHE A 124 -8.00 -14.79 3.84
C PHE A 124 -8.51 -15.39 5.17
N ALA A 125 -9.80 -15.75 5.24
CA ALA A 125 -10.37 -16.38 6.43
C ALA A 125 -9.72 -17.73 6.76
N ARG A 126 -9.38 -18.54 5.74
CA ARG A 126 -8.64 -19.79 5.92
C ARG A 126 -7.28 -19.56 6.56
N PHE A 127 -6.55 -18.55 6.13
CA PHE A 127 -5.23 -18.22 6.68
C PHE A 127 -5.31 -17.66 8.11
N HIS A 128 -6.19 -16.68 8.33
CA HIS A 128 -6.17 -15.89 9.57
C HIS A 128 -7.18 -16.34 10.63
N ALA A 129 -8.40 -16.69 10.22
CA ALA A 129 -9.44 -17.11 11.16
C ALA A 129 -9.39 -18.63 11.47
N GLN A 130 -9.05 -19.45 10.49
CA GLN A 130 -8.95 -20.89 10.62
C GLN A 130 -7.54 -21.40 10.92
N HIS A 131 -6.51 -20.55 10.77
CA HIS A 131 -5.09 -20.88 10.93
C HIS A 131 -4.65 -22.12 10.10
N ARG A 132 -5.15 -22.21 8.88
CA ARG A 132 -4.89 -23.31 7.93
C ARG A 132 -4.41 -22.72 6.58
N PRO A 133 -3.15 -22.26 6.47
CA PRO A 133 -2.64 -21.69 5.22
C PRO A 133 -2.65 -22.72 4.09
N ILE A 134 -2.52 -22.25 2.87
CA ILE A 134 -2.43 -23.06 1.65
C ILE A 134 -0.98 -23.01 1.19
N ASP A 135 -0.16 -23.91 1.68
CA ASP A 135 1.29 -23.89 1.47
C ASP A 135 1.75 -24.81 0.34
N ASN A 136 0.84 -25.58 -0.26
CA ASN A 136 1.11 -26.50 -1.36
C ASN A 136 -0.17 -26.85 -2.15
N GLU A 137 -0.02 -27.63 -3.23
CA GLU A 137 -1.13 -28.05 -4.08
C GLU A 137 -2.17 -28.89 -3.33
N HIS A 138 -1.75 -29.77 -2.42
CA HIS A 138 -2.66 -30.60 -1.66
C HIS A 138 -3.62 -29.75 -0.82
N ASP A 139 -3.09 -28.74 -0.09
CA ASP A 139 -3.91 -27.80 0.68
C ASP A 139 -4.88 -27.02 -0.22
N MET A 140 -4.43 -26.66 -1.43
CA MET A 140 -5.26 -25.99 -2.43
C MET A 140 -6.43 -26.86 -2.89
N LEU A 141 -6.19 -28.12 -3.18
CA LEU A 141 -7.21 -29.07 -3.62
C LEU A 141 -8.18 -29.41 -2.49
N ASP A 142 -7.71 -29.53 -1.26
CA ASP A 142 -8.56 -29.71 -0.07
C ASP A 142 -9.46 -28.50 0.14
N PHE A 143 -8.92 -27.29 0.03
CA PHE A 143 -9.72 -26.07 0.15
C PHE A 143 -10.76 -25.95 -0.96
N ALA A 144 -10.43 -26.35 -2.18
CA ALA A 144 -11.39 -26.43 -3.28
C ALA A 144 -12.54 -27.40 -2.95
N ARG A 145 -12.22 -28.61 -2.44
CA ARG A 145 -13.21 -29.62 -2.03
C ARG A 145 -14.12 -29.12 -0.92
N GLU A 146 -13.55 -28.48 0.11
CA GLU A 146 -14.30 -27.91 1.24
C GLU A 146 -15.29 -26.82 0.79
N ASN A 147 -15.02 -26.14 -0.32
CA ASN A 147 -15.87 -25.10 -0.90
C ASN A 147 -16.78 -25.60 -2.05
N GLY A 148 -16.87 -26.92 -2.29
CA GLY A 148 -17.72 -27.50 -3.31
C GLY A 148 -17.30 -27.23 -4.75
N LEU A 149 -15.99 -26.92 -4.96
CA LEU A 149 -15.44 -26.66 -6.28
C LEU A 149 -15.00 -27.95 -6.97
N ASP A 150 -14.91 -27.90 -8.30
CA ASP A 150 -14.36 -28.98 -9.11
C ASP A 150 -12.84 -29.08 -8.90
N VAL A 151 -12.44 -30.04 -8.08
CA VAL A 151 -11.05 -30.28 -7.68
C VAL A 151 -10.13 -30.53 -8.88
N ALA A 152 -10.64 -31.23 -9.91
CA ALA A 152 -9.84 -31.50 -11.11
C ALA A 152 -9.56 -30.22 -11.91
N LYS A 153 -10.55 -29.33 -12.05
CA LYS A 153 -10.36 -28.02 -12.70
C LYS A 153 -9.43 -27.13 -11.91
N VAL A 154 -9.53 -27.13 -10.59
CA VAL A 154 -8.62 -26.35 -9.73
C VAL A 154 -7.18 -26.86 -9.88
N GLY A 155 -6.94 -28.17 -9.86
CA GLY A 155 -5.61 -28.75 -10.08
C GLY A 155 -5.04 -28.44 -11.47
N GLN A 156 -5.88 -28.50 -12.51
CA GLN A 156 -5.49 -28.11 -13.87
C GLN A 156 -5.09 -26.63 -13.96
N ALA A 157 -5.88 -25.74 -13.36
CA ALA A 157 -5.58 -24.31 -13.33
C ALA A 157 -4.29 -24.01 -12.53
N TRP A 158 -4.14 -24.63 -11.36
CA TRP A 158 -2.95 -24.52 -10.51
C TRP A 158 -1.66 -24.87 -11.28
N ASN A 159 -1.67 -25.92 -12.07
CA ASN A 159 -0.51 -26.40 -12.83
C ASN A 159 -0.41 -25.77 -14.24
N SER A 160 -1.32 -24.86 -14.60
CA SER A 160 -1.35 -24.29 -15.94
C SER A 160 -0.18 -23.35 -16.22
N PHE A 161 0.24 -23.29 -17.47
CA PHE A 161 1.22 -22.31 -17.93
C PHE A 161 0.73 -20.87 -17.74
N GLY A 162 -0.58 -20.65 -17.86
CA GLY A 162 -1.20 -19.33 -17.65
C GLY A 162 -0.97 -18.81 -16.23
N VAL A 163 -1.28 -19.62 -15.22
CA VAL A 163 -1.06 -19.26 -13.81
C VAL A 163 0.42 -19.00 -13.53
N GLN A 164 1.32 -19.86 -14.01
CA GLN A 164 2.77 -19.67 -13.87
C GLN A 164 3.25 -18.38 -14.53
N THR A 165 2.70 -18.01 -15.67
CA THR A 165 3.03 -16.76 -16.37
C THR A 165 2.57 -15.55 -15.56
N ARG A 166 1.34 -15.59 -15.02
CA ARG A 166 0.82 -14.52 -14.16
C ARG A 166 1.67 -14.34 -12.89
N CYS A 167 2.16 -15.41 -12.28
CA CYS A 167 3.09 -15.32 -11.15
C CYS A 167 4.39 -14.60 -11.53
N ARG A 168 4.99 -14.95 -12.68
CA ARG A 168 6.20 -14.26 -13.17
C ARG A 168 5.97 -12.78 -13.50
N GLU A 169 4.82 -12.45 -14.10
CA GLU A 169 4.42 -11.06 -14.38
C GLU A 169 4.25 -10.26 -13.09
N ALA A 170 3.60 -10.84 -12.08
CA ALA A 170 3.42 -10.21 -10.79
C ALA A 170 4.75 -9.97 -10.07
N LYS A 171 5.67 -10.95 -10.11
CA LYS A 171 7.02 -10.80 -9.56
C LYS A 171 7.78 -9.66 -10.24
N ARG A 172 7.67 -9.53 -11.57
CA ARG A 172 8.27 -8.40 -12.30
C ARG A 172 7.67 -7.07 -11.88
N LEU A 173 6.34 -7.00 -11.74
CA LEU A 173 5.67 -5.78 -11.27
C LEU A 173 6.10 -5.39 -9.86
N GLU A 174 6.22 -6.37 -8.96
CA GLU A 174 6.74 -6.17 -7.61
C GLU A 174 8.13 -5.52 -7.64
N ASP A 175 9.02 -6.03 -8.50
CA ASP A 175 10.37 -5.50 -8.68
C ASP A 175 10.36 -4.11 -9.33
N ASP A 176 9.54 -3.90 -10.39
CA ASP A 176 9.44 -2.64 -11.12
C ASP A 176 8.91 -1.49 -10.24
N TYR A 177 7.97 -1.80 -9.34
CA TYR A 177 7.44 -0.82 -8.36
C TYR A 177 8.29 -0.71 -7.09
N GLY A 178 9.27 -1.59 -6.88
CA GLY A 178 10.11 -1.61 -5.67
C GLY A 178 9.29 -1.91 -4.42
N ILE A 179 8.35 -2.84 -4.49
CA ILE A 179 7.47 -3.19 -3.37
C ILE A 179 8.25 -3.95 -2.30
N GLU A 180 8.30 -3.40 -1.09
CA GLU A 180 8.99 -3.99 0.06
C GLU A 180 8.05 -4.33 1.22
N ARG A 181 6.83 -3.85 1.15
CA ARG A 181 5.82 -4.01 2.21
C ARG A 181 4.44 -4.25 1.63
N MET A 182 3.50 -4.69 2.47
CA MET A 182 2.09 -4.91 2.08
C MET A 182 1.15 -4.66 3.26
N PRO A 183 -0.10 -4.21 3.03
CA PRO A 183 -0.60 -3.80 1.72
C PRO A 183 0.08 -2.50 1.24
N GLU A 184 0.34 -2.39 -0.06
CA GLU A 184 0.83 -1.18 -0.70
C GLU A 184 0.04 -0.92 -1.99
N MET A 185 -0.38 0.34 -2.17
CA MET A 185 -1.11 0.76 -3.37
C MET A 185 -0.12 1.32 -4.39
N ALA A 186 -0.31 0.99 -5.68
CA ALA A 186 0.44 1.62 -6.77
C ALA A 186 -0.53 2.31 -7.73
N ILE A 187 -0.17 3.51 -8.18
CA ILE A 187 -1.06 4.39 -8.92
C ILE A 187 -0.40 4.85 -10.21
N ALA A 188 -1.04 4.52 -11.35
CA ALA A 188 -0.72 4.96 -12.71
C ALA A 188 0.75 4.77 -13.12
N GLY A 189 1.44 3.76 -12.60
CA GLY A 189 2.85 3.52 -12.90
C GLY A 189 3.79 4.60 -12.37
N ARG A 190 3.34 5.50 -11.51
CA ARG A 190 4.09 6.69 -11.08
C ARG A 190 4.30 6.80 -9.58
N PHE A 191 3.37 6.29 -8.79
CA PHE A 191 3.35 6.46 -7.34
C PHE A 191 3.10 5.14 -6.63
N THR A 192 3.65 5.02 -5.41
CA THR A 192 3.19 4.04 -4.43
C THR A 192 2.67 4.75 -3.19
N ALA A 193 1.69 4.17 -2.50
CA ALA A 193 1.10 4.72 -1.29
C ALA A 193 0.88 3.64 -0.24
N VAL A 194 1.17 4.00 1.01
CA VAL A 194 1.05 3.12 2.17
C VAL A 194 0.23 3.77 3.26
N ALA A 195 -0.29 2.97 4.19
CA ALA A 195 -0.95 3.51 5.36
C ALA A 195 0.05 4.27 6.23
N ARG A 196 -0.31 5.51 6.58
CA ARG A 196 0.47 6.33 7.53
C ARG A 196 0.47 5.67 8.91
N ALA A 197 1.63 5.62 9.54
CA ALA A 197 1.75 5.12 10.90
C ALA A 197 0.80 5.89 11.85
N GLY A 198 -0.01 5.14 12.60
CA GLY A 198 -0.98 5.69 13.56
C GLY A 198 -2.28 6.23 12.95
N ALA A 199 -2.43 6.32 11.63
CA ALA A 199 -3.65 6.83 10.97
C ALA A 199 -4.63 5.72 10.54
N GLY A 200 -4.26 4.45 10.77
CA GLY A 200 -5.06 3.30 10.36
C GLY A 200 -4.92 2.93 8.88
N PRO A 201 -5.33 1.72 8.50
CA PRO A 201 -5.12 1.18 7.15
C PRO A 201 -5.86 1.97 6.07
N GLY A 202 -6.99 2.59 6.36
CA GLY A 202 -7.75 3.40 5.40
C GLY A 202 -7.03 4.66 4.91
N SER A 203 -5.96 5.11 5.59
CA SER A 203 -5.18 6.27 5.16
C SER A 203 -4.48 6.05 3.80
N ALA A 204 -4.14 4.81 3.44
CA ALA A 204 -3.62 4.47 2.12
C ALA A 204 -4.64 4.78 1.02
N LEU A 205 -5.94 4.51 1.24
CA LEU A 205 -6.99 4.79 0.26
C LEU A 205 -7.24 6.29 0.10
N VAL A 206 -7.21 7.07 1.19
CA VAL A 206 -7.28 8.54 1.14
C VAL A 206 -6.15 9.11 0.28
N THR A 207 -4.93 8.59 0.46
CA THR A 207 -3.77 8.97 -0.35
C THR A 207 -3.94 8.55 -1.80
N THR A 208 -4.45 7.35 -2.06
CA THR A 208 -4.74 6.84 -3.41
C THR A 208 -5.74 7.73 -4.12
N ASP A 209 -6.86 8.08 -3.47
CA ASP A 209 -7.87 8.98 -4.05
C ASP A 209 -7.30 10.36 -4.38
N TRP A 210 -6.46 10.89 -3.49
CA TRP A 210 -5.79 12.17 -3.73
C TRP A 210 -4.85 12.10 -4.94
N LEU A 211 -4.06 11.02 -5.09
CA LEU A 211 -3.17 10.81 -6.23
C LEU A 211 -3.94 10.60 -7.53
N VAL A 212 -5.03 9.82 -7.50
CA VAL A 212 -5.92 9.64 -8.65
C VAL A 212 -6.48 10.98 -9.11
N ASN A 213 -6.98 11.81 -8.19
CA ASN A 213 -7.49 13.15 -8.52
C ASN A 213 -6.39 14.07 -9.07
N ARG A 214 -5.20 14.02 -8.48
CA ARG A 214 -4.03 14.76 -8.98
C ARG A 214 -3.70 14.39 -10.43
N ILE A 215 -3.70 13.10 -10.77
CA ILE A 215 -3.46 12.62 -12.14
C ILE A 215 -4.58 13.08 -13.09
N ARG A 216 -5.83 12.95 -12.66
CA ARG A 216 -7.02 13.29 -13.45
C ARG A 216 -7.05 14.75 -13.85
N TYR A 217 -6.64 15.65 -12.97
CA TYR A 217 -6.72 17.11 -13.18
C TYR A 217 -5.37 17.78 -13.51
N GLY A 218 -4.33 16.98 -13.84
CA GLY A 218 -3.06 17.49 -14.37
C GLY A 218 -2.15 18.16 -13.35
N GLY A 219 -2.18 17.70 -12.10
CA GLY A 219 -1.31 18.17 -11.01
C GLY A 219 0.04 17.44 -10.95
#